data_fbb0d767a757fa328ddbcad48d9ceabe
#
_entry.id   fbb0d767a757fa328ddbcad48d9ceabe
#
_cell.length_a   1.000
_cell.length_b   1.000
_cell.length_c   1.000
_cell.angle_alpha   90.00
_cell.angle_beta   90.00
_cell.angle_gamma   90.00
#
_symmetry.space_group_name_H-M   'P 1'
#
loop_
_entity.id
_entity.type
_entity.pdbx_description
1 polymer ?
#
loop_
_entity_poly.entity_id
_entity_poly.type
_entity_poly.pdbx_seq_one_letter_code
_entity_poly.pdbx_strand_id
1 'polypeptide(L)'
;MVWGKGVIDNQREGFLHWLRFDVLGAGGPTGLPAVLISAVVAAWLGGCSPQPKPNHAEDSLTSGRIQVVCASEAEALIDRERAAFEQLYPQAHIELRAGTSREAVAALFAARGDLAVITRELDTDERAAAVRGRLELDGYRFARDAVVAVVHPGNPIENLSLEQLRKIYEGRFTNWSQLGGRVEAIAPVIQPLESDITQFVMEQVMGESAIQARVITAASDSDVVADVKANPGAIGFISMSWAERGAKTLRLASVTGLPYLLPDPEAVYKGSYALTRYYNLYVRSDGARLANGLITYVTSREGQALVHAAGLVPTSVPVRFVRRSPMLSTHR
;
A
#
# COMPACT_ATOMS: atom_id res chain seq x y z
N MET A 1 41.79 -35.27 15.90
CA MET A 1 41.36 -36.37 16.78
C MET A 1 39.85 -36.26 16.95
N VAL A 2 39.14 -37.29 16.39
CA VAL A 2 37.86 -37.88 16.80
C VAL A 2 36.61 -36.96 16.82
N TRP A 3 35.78 -37.00 15.84
CA TRP A 3 34.60 -37.82 15.48
C TRP A 3 33.47 -37.75 16.52
N GLY A 4 32.30 -37.26 16.09
CA GLY A 4 30.97 -37.41 16.72
C GLY A 4 29.87 -37.18 15.71
N LYS A 5 29.55 -38.19 14.88
CA LYS A 5 28.32 -38.32 14.08
C LYS A 5 27.16 -38.74 14.97
N GLY A 6 25.96 -38.34 14.60
CA GLY A 6 24.68 -38.94 15.00
C GLY A 6 23.68 -37.86 15.38
N VAL A 7 22.41 -37.82 15.00
CA VAL A 7 21.54 -38.85 14.40
C VAL A 7 20.41 -38.06 13.74
N ILE A 8 20.14 -38.33 12.49
CA ILE A 8 18.88 -37.96 11.80
C ILE A 8 17.94 -39.12 12.11
N ASP A 9 16.82 -38.89 12.74
CA ASP A 9 15.70 -39.83 12.65
C ASP A 9 14.36 -39.08 12.83
N ASN A 10 13.60 -39.05 11.78
CA ASN A 10 12.32 -39.66 11.55
C ASN A 10 11.14 -39.21 12.43
N GLN A 11 10.36 -38.24 11.94
CA GLN A 11 8.94 -38.07 12.27
C GLN A 11 8.12 -37.84 11.01
N ARG A 12 8.10 -38.85 10.13
CA ARG A 12 7.07 -39.05 9.12
C ARG A 12 6.40 -40.39 9.43
N GLU A 13 5.44 -40.38 10.33
CA GLU A 13 4.38 -41.40 10.41
C GLU A 13 3.38 -40.96 11.51
N GLY A 14 2.18 -40.56 11.11
CA GLY A 14 1.14 -40.20 12.07
C GLY A 14 -0.13 -39.56 11.47
N PHE A 15 -0.45 -39.85 10.23
CA PHE A 15 -1.73 -39.33 9.67
C PHE A 15 -2.49 -40.30 8.77
N LEU A 16 -2.44 -41.62 9.06
CA LEU A 16 -3.22 -42.62 8.32
C LEU A 16 -3.77 -43.71 9.27
N HIS A 17 -4.56 -43.29 10.27
CA HIS A 17 -5.19 -44.27 11.17
C HIS A 17 -6.62 -43.93 11.59
N TRP A 18 -7.45 -43.47 10.67
CA TRP A 18 -8.89 -43.31 10.93
C TRP A 18 -9.71 -43.58 9.68
N LEU A 19 -9.66 -44.82 9.13
CA LEU A 19 -10.67 -45.38 8.23
C LEU A 19 -10.50 -46.91 8.17
N ARG A 20 -10.80 -47.58 9.27
CA ARG A 20 -11.17 -48.99 9.23
C ARG A 20 -12.62 -49.10 9.72
N PHE A 21 -13.52 -49.21 8.76
CA PHE A 21 -14.86 -49.72 9.02
C PHE A 21 -14.78 -51.23 8.89
N ASP A 22 -14.90 -51.92 10.04
CA ASP A 22 -15.16 -53.34 10.08
C ASP A 22 -16.60 -53.59 9.62
N VAL A 23 -16.74 -54.28 8.50
CA VAL A 23 -18.01 -54.89 8.06
C VAL A 23 -17.98 -56.36 8.45
N LEU A 24 -18.60 -56.67 9.55
CA LEU A 24 -18.99 -58.06 9.85
C LEU A 24 -20.41 -58.11 10.44
N GLY A 25 -21.28 -58.67 9.63
CA GLY A 25 -22.24 -59.68 10.02
C GLY A 25 -23.63 -59.29 10.48
N ALA A 26 -24.55 -59.62 9.70
CA ALA A 26 -25.72 -60.48 9.95
C ALA A 26 -27.01 -60.05 9.27
N GLY A 27 -27.38 -60.75 8.30
CA GLY A 27 -28.61 -61.39 7.92
C GLY A 27 -29.94 -60.65 8.04
N GLY A 28 -30.62 -60.52 6.87
CA GLY A 28 -32.09 -60.35 6.77
C GLY A 28 -32.51 -59.65 5.49
N PRO A 29 -33.46 -60.18 4.75
CA PRO A 29 -33.76 -59.82 3.36
C PRO A 29 -34.83 -58.76 3.28
N THR A 30 -34.61 -57.71 2.55
CA THR A 30 -35.68 -57.03 1.72
C THR A 30 -35.02 -56.03 0.81
N GLY A 31 -35.27 -56.14 -0.47
CA GLY A 31 -34.65 -55.43 -1.56
C GLY A 31 -35.02 -53.94 -1.61
N LEU A 32 -33.99 -53.15 -1.83
CA LEU A 32 -34.08 -51.84 -2.42
C LEU A 32 -33.06 -51.76 -3.56
N PRO A 33 -33.40 -51.23 -4.73
CA PRO A 33 -32.57 -51.40 -5.93
C PRO A 33 -31.33 -50.52 -5.87
N ALA A 34 -30.19 -51.13 -6.21
CA ALA A 34 -28.85 -50.59 -6.28
C ALA A 34 -28.66 -49.41 -7.29
N VAL A 35 -29.73 -48.86 -7.81
CA VAL A 35 -29.74 -47.81 -8.83
C VAL A 35 -29.67 -46.38 -8.24
N LEU A 36 -30.03 -46.16 -6.97
CA LEU A 36 -30.04 -44.83 -6.35
C LEU A 36 -28.71 -44.36 -5.74
N ILE A 37 -27.72 -45.23 -5.55
CA ILE A 37 -26.45 -44.85 -4.94
C ILE A 37 -25.46 -44.30 -6.03
N SER A 38 -25.62 -44.70 -7.29
CA SER A 38 -24.78 -44.19 -8.39
C SER A 38 -25.09 -42.73 -8.80
N ALA A 39 -26.28 -42.22 -8.48
CA ALA A 39 -26.67 -40.87 -8.85
C ALA A 39 -26.14 -39.78 -7.89
N VAL A 40 -25.81 -40.13 -6.63
CA VAL A 40 -25.32 -39.16 -5.63
C VAL A 40 -23.82 -38.91 -5.75
N VAL A 41 -23.03 -39.90 -6.22
CA VAL A 41 -21.58 -39.75 -6.39
C VAL A 41 -21.24 -38.92 -7.65
N ALA A 42 -22.11 -38.92 -8.67
CA ALA A 42 -21.90 -38.13 -9.89
C ALA A 42 -22.15 -36.60 -9.68
N ALA A 43 -22.88 -36.21 -8.63
CA ALA A 43 -23.17 -34.80 -8.35
C ALA A 43 -22.01 -34.05 -7.64
N TRP A 44 -20.98 -34.77 -7.14
CA TRP A 44 -19.84 -34.15 -6.45
C TRP A 44 -18.60 -33.92 -7.34
N LEU A 45 -18.62 -34.37 -8.59
CA LEU A 45 -17.52 -34.18 -9.54
C LEU A 45 -17.74 -33.03 -10.53
N GLY A 46 -18.87 -32.31 -10.41
CA GLY A 46 -19.23 -31.20 -11.31
C GLY A 46 -18.86 -29.79 -10.85
N GLY A 47 -18.02 -29.63 -9.81
CA GLY A 47 -17.82 -28.36 -9.09
C GLY A 47 -16.60 -27.51 -9.42
N CYS A 48 -15.89 -27.73 -10.52
CA CYS A 48 -14.88 -26.78 -11.01
C CYS A 48 -15.31 -26.21 -12.36
N SER A 49 -16.39 -25.42 -12.36
CA SER A 49 -16.62 -24.51 -13.50
C SER A 49 -15.52 -23.45 -13.43
N PRO A 50 -14.68 -23.27 -14.47
CA PRO A 50 -13.81 -22.12 -14.53
C PRO A 50 -14.72 -20.89 -14.48
N GLN A 51 -14.44 -19.98 -13.53
CA GLN A 51 -15.15 -18.70 -13.50
C GLN A 51 -15.02 -18.06 -14.89
N PRO A 52 -16.12 -17.62 -15.51
CA PRO A 52 -16.01 -16.94 -16.80
C PRO A 52 -15.11 -15.73 -16.63
N LYS A 53 -14.06 -15.65 -17.45
CA LYS A 53 -13.26 -14.43 -17.55
C LYS A 53 -14.22 -13.29 -17.85
N PRO A 54 -14.09 -12.12 -17.19
CA PRO A 54 -14.93 -10.98 -17.52
C PRO A 54 -14.81 -10.70 -19.02
N ASN A 55 -15.95 -10.61 -19.69
CA ASN A 55 -16.00 -10.39 -21.13
C ASN A 55 -15.81 -8.88 -21.39
N HIS A 56 -14.58 -8.43 -21.61
CA HIS A 56 -14.23 -7.04 -21.92
C HIS A 56 -14.45 -6.68 -23.40
N ALA A 57 -15.19 -7.50 -24.16
CA ALA A 57 -15.37 -7.35 -25.61
C ALA A 57 -16.08 -6.03 -26.02
N GLU A 58 -16.79 -5.36 -25.10
CA GLU A 58 -17.49 -4.09 -25.33
C GLU A 58 -16.77 -2.90 -24.65
N ASP A 59 -15.66 -3.14 -23.91
CA ASP A 59 -14.95 -2.10 -23.20
C ASP A 59 -14.10 -1.24 -24.13
N SER A 60 -14.20 0.07 -23.95
CA SER A 60 -13.30 1.05 -24.56
C SER A 60 -12.47 1.76 -23.49
N LEU A 61 -11.64 2.72 -23.90
CA LEU A 61 -10.90 3.58 -22.94
C LEU A 61 -11.82 4.49 -22.12
N THR A 62 -13.09 4.66 -22.54
CA THR A 62 -14.03 5.65 -22.00
C THR A 62 -15.41 5.09 -21.69
N SER A 63 -15.59 3.78 -21.84
CA SER A 63 -16.86 3.10 -21.54
C SER A 63 -16.61 1.68 -21.04
N GLY A 64 -17.50 1.16 -20.20
CA GLY A 64 -17.44 -0.16 -19.61
C GLY A 64 -17.52 -0.12 -18.10
N ARG A 65 -17.17 -1.23 -17.47
CA ARG A 65 -17.17 -1.36 -16.01
C ARG A 65 -15.86 -1.99 -15.54
N ILE A 66 -15.24 -1.38 -14.54
CA ILE A 66 -14.03 -1.91 -13.89
C ILE A 66 -14.13 -1.84 -12.36
N GLN A 67 -13.40 -2.72 -11.71
CA GLN A 67 -13.15 -2.66 -10.27
C GLN A 67 -11.72 -2.19 -10.00
N VAL A 68 -11.63 -1.07 -9.28
CA VAL A 68 -10.37 -0.52 -8.79
C VAL A 68 -10.22 -0.88 -7.31
N VAL A 69 -9.12 -1.54 -6.95
CA VAL A 69 -8.78 -1.78 -5.55
C VAL A 69 -7.60 -0.90 -5.19
N CYS A 70 -7.76 -0.05 -4.18
CA CYS A 70 -6.75 0.93 -3.81
C CYS A 70 -6.33 0.81 -2.34
N ALA A 71 -5.09 1.18 -2.04
CA ALA A 71 -4.66 1.44 -0.68
C ALA A 71 -5.55 2.51 -0.04
N SER A 72 -5.98 2.31 1.21
CA SER A 72 -6.87 3.23 1.93
C SER A 72 -6.33 4.66 1.98
N GLU A 73 -5.02 4.84 2.02
CA GLU A 73 -4.35 6.15 1.97
C GLU A 73 -4.55 6.87 0.62
N ALA A 74 -4.76 6.14 -0.46
CA ALA A 74 -5.00 6.69 -1.79
C ALA A 74 -6.50 6.89 -2.10
N GLU A 75 -7.41 6.34 -1.29
CA GLU A 75 -8.84 6.28 -1.56
C GLU A 75 -9.44 7.65 -1.89
N ALA A 76 -9.20 8.66 -1.04
CA ALA A 76 -9.76 10.00 -1.23
C ALA A 76 -9.29 10.68 -2.51
N LEU A 77 -8.05 10.42 -2.95
CA LEU A 77 -7.53 10.93 -4.21
C LEU A 77 -8.17 10.18 -5.39
N ILE A 78 -8.15 8.85 -5.34
CA ILE A 78 -8.68 8.01 -6.43
C ILE A 78 -10.19 8.20 -6.61
N ASP A 79 -10.94 8.43 -5.53
CA ASP A 79 -12.36 8.74 -5.63
C ASP A 79 -12.62 10.07 -6.38
N ARG A 80 -11.79 11.09 -6.16
CA ARG A 80 -11.86 12.35 -6.93
C ARG A 80 -11.50 12.15 -8.39
N GLU A 81 -10.45 11.36 -8.68
CA GLU A 81 -10.04 11.01 -10.05
C GLU A 81 -11.14 10.25 -10.78
N ARG A 82 -11.74 9.25 -10.10
CA ARG A 82 -12.88 8.47 -10.58
C ARG A 82 -14.07 9.38 -10.91
N ALA A 83 -14.48 10.22 -9.95
CA ALA A 83 -15.64 11.10 -10.12
C ALA A 83 -15.45 12.08 -11.29
N ALA A 84 -14.25 12.64 -11.43
CA ALA A 84 -13.93 13.55 -12.54
C ALA A 84 -13.88 12.82 -13.89
N PHE A 85 -13.34 11.58 -13.91
CA PHE A 85 -13.31 10.74 -15.11
C PHE A 85 -14.72 10.33 -15.55
N GLU A 86 -15.57 9.85 -14.63
CA GLU A 86 -16.97 9.45 -14.92
C GLU A 86 -17.82 10.66 -15.36
N GLN A 87 -17.53 11.86 -14.85
CA GLN A 87 -18.18 13.09 -15.33
C GLN A 87 -17.85 13.38 -16.79
N LEU A 88 -16.62 13.14 -17.23
CA LEU A 88 -16.20 13.30 -18.62
C LEU A 88 -16.72 12.17 -19.51
N TYR A 89 -16.84 10.97 -18.97
CA TYR A 89 -17.21 9.76 -19.69
C TYR A 89 -18.37 9.03 -18.99
N PRO A 90 -19.62 9.45 -19.21
CA PRO A 90 -20.81 8.94 -18.49
C PRO A 90 -21.09 7.44 -18.71
N GLN A 91 -20.44 6.80 -19.69
CA GLN A 91 -20.56 5.36 -19.93
C GLN A 91 -19.46 4.55 -19.21
N ALA A 92 -18.56 5.21 -18.50
CA ALA A 92 -17.58 4.57 -17.65
C ALA A 92 -18.18 4.37 -16.25
N HIS A 93 -18.04 3.17 -15.70
CA HIS A 93 -18.48 2.82 -14.36
C HIS A 93 -17.32 2.20 -13.59
N ILE A 94 -16.85 2.88 -12.57
CA ILE A 94 -15.68 2.50 -11.78
C ILE A 94 -16.11 2.20 -10.36
N GLU A 95 -16.04 0.93 -9.98
CA GLU A 95 -16.25 0.50 -8.61
C GLU A 95 -14.95 0.62 -7.83
N LEU A 96 -14.93 1.45 -6.80
CA LEU A 96 -13.76 1.66 -5.94
C LEU A 96 -13.89 0.85 -4.66
N ARG A 97 -12.83 0.12 -4.30
CA ARG A 97 -12.72 -0.60 -3.04
C ARG A 97 -11.40 -0.24 -2.37
N ALA A 98 -11.46 0.23 -1.12
CA ALA A 98 -10.28 0.49 -0.31
C ALA A 98 -9.83 -0.76 0.47
N GLY A 99 -8.52 -0.82 0.75
CA GLY A 99 -7.87 -1.87 1.52
C GLY A 99 -6.41 -1.53 1.74
N THR A 100 -5.57 -2.54 1.92
CA THR A 100 -4.11 -2.38 1.94
C THR A 100 -3.53 -2.50 0.53
N SER A 101 -2.30 -1.99 0.30
CA SER A 101 -1.58 -2.24 -0.96
C SER A 101 -1.46 -3.73 -1.28
N ARG A 102 -1.26 -4.57 -0.26
CA ARG A 102 -1.18 -6.04 -0.43
C ARG A 102 -2.50 -6.62 -0.94
N GLU A 103 -3.64 -6.17 -0.40
CA GLU A 103 -4.97 -6.61 -0.86
C GLU A 103 -5.24 -6.16 -2.29
N ALA A 104 -4.84 -4.94 -2.66
CA ALA A 104 -4.97 -4.42 -4.03
C ALA A 104 -4.17 -5.28 -5.03
N VAL A 105 -2.91 -5.59 -4.72
CA VAL A 105 -2.06 -6.46 -5.54
C VAL A 105 -2.65 -7.87 -5.64
N ALA A 106 -3.09 -8.45 -4.51
CA ALA A 106 -3.69 -9.78 -4.49
C ALA A 106 -4.99 -9.85 -5.32
N ALA A 107 -5.81 -8.79 -5.29
CA ALA A 107 -7.02 -8.69 -6.11
C ALA A 107 -6.68 -8.64 -7.60
N LEU A 108 -5.69 -7.82 -8.00
CA LEU A 108 -5.21 -7.74 -9.38
C LEU A 108 -4.68 -9.08 -9.90
N PHE A 109 -3.85 -9.77 -9.11
CA PHE A 109 -3.27 -11.06 -9.47
C PHE A 109 -4.34 -12.15 -9.63
N ALA A 110 -5.37 -12.12 -8.79
CA ALA A 110 -6.49 -13.06 -8.84
C ALA A 110 -7.58 -12.68 -9.87
N ALA A 111 -7.38 -11.63 -10.68
CA ALA A 111 -8.37 -11.07 -11.61
C ALA A 111 -9.72 -10.75 -10.93
N ARG A 112 -9.67 -10.32 -9.66
CA ARG A 112 -10.81 -9.80 -8.87
C ARG A 112 -10.81 -8.29 -8.78
N GLY A 113 -9.85 -7.63 -9.41
CA GLY A 113 -9.71 -6.21 -9.62
C GLY A 113 -9.02 -5.98 -10.95
N ASP A 114 -9.41 -4.93 -11.66
CA ASP A 114 -8.88 -4.58 -12.98
C ASP A 114 -7.69 -3.63 -12.87
N LEU A 115 -7.66 -2.82 -11.80
CA LEU A 115 -6.61 -1.86 -11.50
C LEU A 115 -6.29 -1.91 -10.01
N ALA A 116 -5.01 -2.01 -9.67
CA ALA A 116 -4.51 -1.87 -8.31
C ALA A 116 -3.83 -0.51 -8.15
N VAL A 117 -4.20 0.22 -7.09
CA VAL A 117 -3.55 1.48 -6.70
C VAL A 117 -2.86 1.26 -5.37
N ILE A 118 -1.54 1.39 -5.36
CA ILE A 118 -0.73 1.13 -4.17
C ILE A 118 0.22 2.28 -3.86
N THR A 119 0.60 2.43 -2.60
CA THR A 119 1.42 3.56 -2.11
C THR A 119 2.90 3.20 -1.95
N ARG A 120 3.31 2.11 -2.59
CA ARG A 120 4.68 1.58 -2.65
C ARG A 120 4.93 0.91 -4.00
N GLU A 121 6.13 0.47 -4.24
CA GLU A 121 6.42 -0.47 -5.34
C GLU A 121 5.94 -1.89 -4.97
N LEU A 122 5.79 -2.74 -5.99
CA LEU A 122 5.63 -4.18 -5.74
C LEU A 122 6.84 -4.70 -4.97
N ASP A 123 6.62 -5.45 -3.91
CA ASP A 123 7.70 -6.07 -3.15
C ASP A 123 8.35 -7.24 -3.92
N THR A 124 9.41 -7.80 -3.36
CA THR A 124 10.15 -8.89 -4.01
C THR A 124 9.30 -10.14 -4.21
N ASP A 125 8.45 -10.47 -3.23
CA ASP A 125 7.61 -11.66 -3.27
C ASP A 125 6.45 -11.49 -4.27
N GLU A 126 5.87 -10.29 -4.36
CA GLU A 126 4.85 -9.93 -5.32
C GLU A 126 5.41 -10.00 -6.76
N ARG A 127 6.60 -9.41 -7.01
CA ARG A 127 7.27 -9.55 -8.31
C ARG A 127 7.55 -11.00 -8.66
N ALA A 128 8.06 -11.78 -7.71
CA ALA A 128 8.31 -13.19 -7.91
C ALA A 128 7.00 -13.98 -8.16
N ALA A 129 5.90 -13.62 -7.48
CA ALA A 129 4.58 -14.22 -7.70
C ALA A 129 4.04 -13.89 -9.09
N ALA A 130 4.17 -12.65 -9.57
CA ALA A 130 3.79 -12.26 -10.92
C ALA A 130 4.54 -13.09 -11.98
N VAL A 131 5.86 -13.25 -11.83
CA VAL A 131 6.69 -14.06 -12.73
C VAL A 131 6.25 -15.54 -12.71
N ARG A 132 6.04 -16.12 -11.51
CA ARG A 132 5.56 -17.51 -11.39
C ARG A 132 4.18 -17.70 -12.01
N GLY A 133 3.29 -16.71 -11.83
CA GLY A 133 1.94 -16.68 -12.40
C GLY A 133 1.90 -16.33 -13.90
N ARG A 134 3.05 -16.00 -14.51
CA ARG A 134 3.12 -15.48 -15.89
C ARG A 134 2.18 -14.30 -16.13
N LEU A 135 2.07 -13.41 -15.12
CA LEU A 135 1.29 -12.20 -15.21
C LEU A 135 2.16 -11.09 -15.82
N GLU A 136 1.72 -10.53 -16.92
CA GLU A 136 2.30 -9.33 -17.50
C GLU A 136 1.58 -8.12 -16.91
N LEU A 137 2.33 -7.26 -16.23
CA LEU A 137 1.82 -6.09 -15.51
C LEU A 137 2.47 -4.82 -16.05
N ASP A 138 1.63 -3.83 -16.30
CA ASP A 138 2.07 -2.47 -16.59
C ASP A 138 1.93 -1.64 -15.31
N GLY A 139 2.99 -0.90 -14.96
CA GLY A 139 3.06 -0.09 -13.75
C GLY A 139 3.32 1.39 -14.06
N TYR A 140 2.57 2.29 -13.43
CA TYR A 140 2.65 3.73 -13.66
C TYR A 140 2.75 4.47 -12.33
N ARG A 141 3.85 5.18 -12.11
CA ARG A 141 3.98 6.13 -11.00
C ARG A 141 3.18 7.38 -11.31
N PHE A 142 2.23 7.75 -10.45
CA PHE A 142 1.39 8.92 -10.72
C PHE A 142 1.47 10.02 -9.65
N ALA A 143 1.92 9.70 -8.44
CA ALA A 143 2.14 10.68 -7.38
C ALA A 143 3.38 10.32 -6.56
N ARG A 144 3.99 11.35 -5.93
CA ARG A 144 5.00 11.18 -4.90
C ARG A 144 4.42 11.67 -3.59
N ASP A 145 4.72 10.94 -2.54
CA ASP A 145 4.37 11.27 -1.16
C ASP A 145 5.63 11.28 -0.30
N ALA A 146 5.58 11.99 0.79
CA ALA A 146 6.56 11.89 1.86
C ALA A 146 5.90 11.36 3.11
N VAL A 147 6.49 10.34 3.73
CA VAL A 147 6.11 9.93 5.08
C VAL A 147 6.79 10.88 6.06
N VAL A 148 5.99 11.61 6.82
CA VAL A 148 6.41 12.75 7.61
C VAL A 148 6.37 12.40 9.09
N ALA A 149 7.47 12.63 9.81
CA ALA A 149 7.47 12.56 11.27
C ALA A 149 6.86 13.83 11.86
N VAL A 150 5.84 13.65 12.70
CA VAL A 150 5.12 14.75 13.35
C VAL A 150 5.15 14.61 14.87
N VAL A 151 5.23 15.75 15.55
CA VAL A 151 5.21 15.87 17.01
C VAL A 151 4.20 16.91 17.45
N HIS A 152 3.93 16.94 18.78
CA HIS A 152 3.09 17.98 19.37
C HIS A 152 3.61 19.39 19.02
N PRO A 153 2.74 20.37 18.69
CA PRO A 153 3.15 21.73 18.30
C PRO A 153 4.07 22.43 19.32
N GLY A 154 3.91 22.13 20.59
CA GLY A 154 4.75 22.66 21.67
C GLY A 154 6.06 21.91 21.91
N ASN A 155 6.37 20.85 21.18
CA ASN A 155 7.64 20.12 21.29
C ASN A 155 8.77 20.99 20.74
N PRO A 156 9.89 21.23 21.48
CA PRO A 156 10.99 22.08 21.02
C PRO A 156 11.90 21.42 19.97
N ILE A 157 11.79 20.10 19.77
CA ILE A 157 12.60 19.39 18.76
C ILE A 157 12.21 19.85 17.36
N GLU A 158 13.22 20.17 16.53
CA GLU A 158 13.04 20.60 15.13
C GLU A 158 13.48 19.53 14.14
N ASN A 159 14.48 18.73 14.53
CA ASN A 159 15.22 17.88 13.62
C ASN A 159 15.44 16.50 14.23
N LEU A 160 15.30 15.43 13.43
CA LEU A 160 15.71 14.07 13.80
C LEU A 160 16.37 13.38 12.61
N SER A 161 17.39 12.55 12.88
CA SER A 161 17.89 11.61 11.89
C SER A 161 17.06 10.32 11.89
N LEU A 162 17.12 9.54 10.80
CA LEU A 162 16.46 8.22 10.75
C LEU A 162 16.99 7.28 11.84
N GLU A 163 18.28 7.41 12.19
CA GLU A 163 18.86 6.66 13.31
C GLU A 163 18.25 7.03 14.67
N GLN A 164 18.00 8.32 14.92
CA GLN A 164 17.32 8.77 16.14
C GLN A 164 15.86 8.31 16.19
N LEU A 165 15.15 8.37 15.07
CA LEU A 165 13.80 7.81 14.92
C LEU A 165 13.79 6.32 15.25
N ARG A 166 14.72 5.54 14.67
CA ARG A 166 14.87 4.12 14.97
C ARG A 166 15.04 3.87 16.47
N LYS A 167 15.95 4.59 17.12
CA LYS A 167 16.18 4.45 18.58
C LYS A 167 14.96 4.78 19.42
N ILE A 168 14.09 5.71 18.99
CA ILE A 168 12.80 5.97 19.62
C ILE A 168 11.90 4.74 19.56
N TYR A 169 11.70 4.19 18.36
CA TYR A 169 10.80 3.03 18.15
C TYR A 169 11.38 1.71 18.69
N GLU A 170 12.71 1.59 18.79
CA GLU A 170 13.39 0.52 19.57
C GLU A 170 13.24 0.67 21.08
N GLY A 171 12.67 1.79 21.58
CA GLY A 171 12.56 2.06 23.02
C GLY A 171 13.89 2.43 23.70
N ARG A 172 14.93 2.76 22.93
CA ARG A 172 16.25 3.20 23.46
C ARG A 172 16.24 4.66 23.87
N PHE A 173 15.47 5.50 23.18
CA PHE A 173 15.14 6.83 23.60
C PHE A 173 13.72 6.86 24.13
N THR A 174 13.56 7.12 25.41
CA THR A 174 12.27 7.11 26.13
C THR A 174 11.85 8.49 26.64
N ASN A 175 12.75 9.47 26.54
CA ASN A 175 12.50 10.82 27.01
C ASN A 175 13.10 11.84 26.03
N TRP A 176 12.34 12.90 25.73
CA TRP A 176 12.77 13.95 24.82
C TRP A 176 14.05 14.69 25.26
N SER A 177 14.34 14.71 26.56
CA SER A 177 15.58 15.29 27.09
C SER A 177 16.85 14.59 26.56
N GLN A 178 16.76 13.32 26.17
CA GLN A 178 17.88 12.57 25.56
C GLN A 178 18.20 13.08 24.14
N LEU A 179 17.30 13.84 23.55
CA LEU A 179 17.40 14.45 22.22
C LEU A 179 17.52 15.97 22.28
N GLY A 180 17.72 16.56 23.48
CA GLY A 180 17.83 17.99 23.67
C GLY A 180 16.47 18.70 23.84
N GLY A 181 15.40 17.96 24.01
CA GLY A 181 14.05 18.46 24.30
C GLY A 181 13.79 18.66 25.78
N ARG A 182 12.52 18.82 26.14
CA ARG A 182 12.07 18.92 27.55
C ARG A 182 12.15 17.57 28.25
N VAL A 183 12.09 17.55 29.55
CA VAL A 183 11.92 16.34 30.35
C VAL A 183 10.46 15.89 30.21
N GLU A 184 10.20 15.11 29.17
CA GLU A 184 8.89 14.59 28.79
C GLU A 184 9.07 13.17 28.20
N ALA A 185 8.23 12.23 28.61
CA ALA A 185 8.28 10.86 28.09
C ALA A 185 7.90 10.85 26.60
N ILE A 186 8.64 10.10 25.78
CA ILE A 186 8.30 9.90 24.38
C ILE A 186 7.16 8.88 24.29
N ALA A 187 6.10 9.21 23.54
CA ALA A 187 4.96 8.36 23.26
C ALA A 187 4.83 8.12 21.76
N PRO A 188 5.46 7.06 21.20
CA PRO A 188 5.38 6.76 19.79
C PRO A 188 3.96 6.34 19.39
N VAL A 189 3.48 6.90 18.28
CA VAL A 189 2.19 6.59 17.66
C VAL A 189 2.48 5.91 16.32
N ILE A 190 1.80 4.80 16.05
CA ILE A 190 1.87 4.09 14.76
C ILE A 190 0.46 3.81 14.25
N GLN A 191 0.32 3.62 12.97
CA GLN A 191 -0.88 2.98 12.39
C GLN A 191 -0.79 1.45 12.56
N PRO A 192 -1.85 0.69 12.28
CA PRO A 192 -1.80 -0.77 12.31
C PRO A 192 -0.58 -1.32 11.55
N LEU A 193 -0.04 -2.44 11.99
CA LEU A 193 1.19 -3.00 11.39
C LEU A 193 1.05 -3.35 9.91
N GLU A 194 -0.18 -3.63 9.46
CA GLU A 194 -0.52 -3.89 8.06
C GLU A 194 -0.70 -2.62 7.22
N SER A 195 -0.75 -1.43 7.82
CA SER A 195 -0.88 -0.17 7.06
C SER A 195 0.38 0.11 6.25
N ASP A 196 0.21 0.71 5.08
CA ASP A 196 1.32 0.99 4.17
C ASP A 196 2.34 1.98 4.76
N ILE A 197 1.89 2.96 5.56
CA ILE A 197 2.80 3.88 6.28
C ILE A 197 3.67 3.12 7.28
N THR A 198 3.06 2.28 8.11
CA THR A 198 3.82 1.51 9.10
C THR A 198 4.79 0.54 8.42
N GLN A 199 4.36 -0.17 7.36
CA GLN A 199 5.24 -1.03 6.58
C GLN A 199 6.41 -0.24 5.97
N PHE A 200 6.15 0.93 5.40
CA PHE A 200 7.19 1.81 4.86
C PHE A 200 8.19 2.26 5.94
N VAL A 201 7.70 2.65 7.12
CA VAL A 201 8.55 3.03 8.27
C VAL A 201 9.36 1.83 8.75
N MET A 202 8.76 0.64 8.82
CA MET A 202 9.49 -0.59 9.17
C MET A 202 10.63 -0.85 8.19
N GLU A 203 10.40 -0.71 6.91
CA GLU A 203 11.41 -0.93 5.87
C GLU A 203 12.51 0.15 5.88
N GLN A 204 12.14 1.43 5.89
CA GLN A 204 13.07 2.54 5.66
C GLN A 204 13.74 3.05 6.93
N VAL A 205 13.09 2.95 8.08
CA VAL A 205 13.60 3.47 9.36
C VAL A 205 14.10 2.34 10.25
N MET A 206 13.30 1.27 10.41
CA MET A 206 13.65 0.18 11.33
C MET A 206 14.60 -0.84 10.70
N GLY A 207 14.48 -1.12 9.39
CA GLY A 207 15.27 -2.17 8.72
C GLY A 207 14.99 -3.53 9.35
N GLU A 208 16.03 -4.17 9.90
CA GLU A 208 15.90 -5.46 10.61
C GLU A 208 15.48 -5.32 12.09
N SER A 209 15.41 -4.09 12.60
CA SER A 209 15.05 -3.84 14.00
C SER A 209 13.54 -3.96 14.20
N ALA A 210 13.14 -4.48 15.37
CA ALA A 210 11.74 -4.54 15.77
C ALA A 210 11.33 -3.29 16.57
N ILE A 211 10.05 -2.92 16.50
CA ILE A 211 9.45 -1.94 17.41
C ILE A 211 9.36 -2.57 18.79
N GLN A 212 10.09 -2.01 19.76
CA GLN A 212 10.11 -2.47 21.16
C GLN A 212 9.53 -1.42 22.11
N ALA A 213 9.41 -0.18 21.66
CA ALA A 213 8.73 0.87 22.41
C ALA A 213 7.26 0.52 22.63
N ARG A 214 6.70 0.96 23.77
CA ARG A 214 5.25 0.93 23.98
C ARG A 214 4.61 1.96 23.06
N VAL A 215 3.88 1.51 22.05
CA VAL A 215 3.26 2.39 21.05
C VAL A 215 1.77 2.60 21.30
N ILE A 216 1.26 3.74 20.85
CA ILE A 216 -0.17 4.03 20.69
C ILE A 216 -0.54 3.66 19.26
N THR A 217 -1.65 2.96 19.05
CA THR A 217 -2.13 2.62 17.70
C THR A 217 -3.26 3.56 17.31
N ALA A 218 -3.07 4.28 16.21
CA ALA A 218 -4.03 5.19 15.59
C ALA A 218 -4.52 4.58 14.28
N ALA A 219 -5.81 4.67 13.96
CA ALA A 219 -6.39 3.98 12.80
C ALA A 219 -6.04 4.64 11.46
N SER A 220 -5.71 5.93 11.44
CA SER A 220 -5.51 6.73 10.22
C SER A 220 -4.56 7.90 10.46
N ASP A 221 -4.15 8.60 9.41
CA ASP A 221 -3.38 9.86 9.49
C ASP A 221 -4.09 10.91 10.34
N SER A 222 -5.42 11.01 10.23
CA SER A 222 -6.21 11.95 11.03
C SER A 222 -6.13 11.64 12.52
N ASP A 223 -6.15 10.36 12.89
CA ASP A 223 -6.07 9.93 14.29
C ASP A 223 -4.66 10.12 14.82
N VAL A 224 -3.61 9.84 14.02
CA VAL A 224 -2.23 10.16 14.40
C VAL A 224 -2.08 11.65 14.68
N VAL A 225 -2.63 12.53 13.82
CA VAL A 225 -2.61 13.99 14.04
C VAL A 225 -3.35 14.37 15.32
N ALA A 226 -4.51 13.75 15.60
CA ALA A 226 -5.29 14.01 16.81
C ALA A 226 -4.52 13.58 18.06
N ASP A 227 -3.95 12.39 18.09
CA ASP A 227 -3.16 11.86 19.21
C ASP A 227 -1.90 12.72 19.47
N VAL A 228 -1.19 13.10 18.41
CA VAL A 228 0.00 13.95 18.51
C VAL A 228 -0.34 15.34 19.06
N LYS A 229 -1.48 15.91 18.69
CA LYS A 229 -1.94 17.21 19.22
C LYS A 229 -2.42 17.13 20.67
N ALA A 230 -2.94 16.00 21.10
CA ALA A 230 -3.44 15.78 22.44
C ALA A 230 -2.33 15.44 23.45
N ASN A 231 -1.21 14.86 23.00
CA ASN A 231 -0.14 14.37 23.86
C ASN A 231 1.19 15.09 23.59
N PRO A 232 1.70 15.92 24.52
CA PRO A 232 2.97 16.64 24.38
C PRO A 232 4.20 15.75 24.10
N GLY A 233 4.18 14.50 24.57
CA GLY A 233 5.25 13.53 24.35
C GLY A 233 5.14 12.74 23.04
N ALA A 234 4.04 12.88 22.30
CA ALA A 234 3.78 12.04 21.14
C ALA A 234 4.66 12.36 19.93
N ILE A 235 4.97 11.29 19.18
CA ILE A 235 5.58 11.32 17.85
C ILE A 235 4.91 10.27 16.97
N GLY A 236 4.57 10.61 15.74
CA GLY A 236 3.96 9.70 14.80
C GLY A 236 4.39 9.96 13.36
N PHE A 237 3.92 9.10 12.44
CA PHE A 237 4.15 9.23 11.01
C PHE A 237 2.82 9.38 10.27
N ILE A 238 2.79 10.29 9.30
CA ILE A 238 1.64 10.56 8.43
C ILE A 238 2.12 10.80 6.98
N SER A 239 1.19 10.76 6.02
CA SER A 239 1.44 11.29 4.69
C SER A 239 1.63 12.82 4.72
N MET A 240 2.45 13.37 3.81
CA MET A 240 2.62 14.83 3.67
C MET A 240 1.30 15.55 3.37
N SER A 241 0.33 14.89 2.79
CA SER A 241 -1.02 15.43 2.54
C SER A 241 -1.76 15.83 3.83
N TRP A 242 -1.29 15.37 4.99
CA TRP A 242 -1.81 15.68 6.33
C TRP A 242 -0.91 16.63 7.13
N ALA A 243 0.27 17.00 6.61
CA ALA A 243 1.29 17.74 7.36
C ALA A 243 0.81 19.10 7.92
N GLU A 244 -0.10 19.79 7.22
CA GLU A 244 -0.59 21.12 7.60
C GLU A 244 -1.84 21.10 8.51
N ARG A 245 -2.15 19.96 9.12
CA ARG A 245 -3.34 19.78 9.97
C ARG A 245 -3.13 20.12 11.46
N GLY A 246 -2.04 20.86 11.78
CA GLY A 246 -1.79 21.42 13.10
C GLY A 246 -0.87 20.59 14.00
N ALA A 247 -0.33 19.46 13.57
CA ALA A 247 0.83 18.83 14.17
C ALA A 247 2.11 19.54 13.67
N LYS A 248 3.19 19.49 14.46
CA LYS A 248 4.48 20.04 14.04
C LYS A 248 5.26 19.00 13.25
N THR A 249 5.60 19.33 12.01
CA THR A 249 6.45 18.52 11.14
C THR A 249 7.92 18.69 11.51
N LEU A 250 8.64 17.57 11.62
CA LEU A 250 10.08 17.56 11.84
C LEU A 250 10.85 17.55 10.53
N ARG A 251 12.04 18.15 10.55
CA ARG A 251 13.02 17.99 9.48
C ARG A 251 13.76 16.68 9.69
N LEU A 252 13.96 15.93 8.61
CA LEU A 252 14.65 14.64 8.66
C LEU A 252 15.97 14.68 7.91
N ALA A 253 16.97 13.96 8.44
CA ALA A 253 18.18 13.62 7.75
C ALA A 253 18.32 12.10 7.64
N SER A 254 18.76 11.60 6.48
CA SER A 254 19.00 10.16 6.27
C SER A 254 20.05 9.61 7.23
N VAL A 255 21.10 10.40 7.51
CA VAL A 255 22.17 10.07 8.42
C VAL A 255 22.49 11.31 9.26
N THR A 256 22.89 11.11 10.51
CA THR A 256 23.34 12.20 11.39
C THR A 256 24.54 12.92 10.75
N GLY A 257 24.47 14.24 10.68
CA GLY A 257 25.48 15.08 10.04
C GLY A 257 25.18 15.47 8.58
N LEU A 258 24.18 14.87 7.94
CA LEU A 258 23.62 15.36 6.67
C LEU A 258 22.59 16.49 6.89
N PRO A 259 22.28 17.28 5.85
CA PRO A 259 21.25 18.31 5.94
C PRO A 259 19.89 17.75 6.38
N TYR A 260 19.25 18.43 7.32
CA TYR A 260 17.89 18.15 7.73
C TYR A 260 16.90 18.85 6.80
N LEU A 261 16.07 18.09 6.10
CA LEU A 261 15.14 18.59 5.10
C LEU A 261 13.68 18.50 5.58
N LEU A 262 12.89 19.51 5.22
CA LEU A 262 11.44 19.42 5.30
C LEU A 262 10.90 18.63 4.10
N PRO A 263 9.70 18.04 4.23
CA PRO A 263 9.01 17.37 3.12
C PRO A 263 8.36 18.40 2.17
N ASP A 264 9.13 19.42 1.73
CA ASP A 264 8.61 20.35 0.75
C ASP A 264 8.52 19.70 -0.66
N PRO A 265 7.64 20.20 -1.54
CA PRO A 265 7.41 19.59 -2.84
C PRO A 265 8.67 19.44 -3.69
N GLU A 266 9.64 20.35 -3.58
CA GLU A 266 10.90 20.28 -4.34
C GLU A 266 11.80 19.16 -3.83
N ALA A 267 11.96 19.04 -2.51
CA ALA A 267 12.76 17.98 -1.88
C ALA A 267 12.17 16.59 -2.17
N VAL A 268 10.83 16.47 -2.13
CA VAL A 268 10.11 15.24 -2.46
C VAL A 268 10.23 14.93 -3.96
N TYR A 269 10.06 15.92 -4.81
CA TYR A 269 10.20 15.73 -6.27
C TYR A 269 11.61 15.28 -6.66
N LYS A 270 12.64 15.85 -6.05
CA LYS A 270 14.04 15.46 -6.28
C LYS A 270 14.43 14.15 -5.61
N GLY A 271 13.61 13.62 -4.71
CA GLY A 271 13.93 12.43 -3.91
C GLY A 271 15.04 12.69 -2.87
N SER A 272 15.27 13.95 -2.51
CA SER A 272 16.25 14.33 -1.48
C SER A 272 15.69 14.24 -0.06
N TYR A 273 14.36 14.26 0.12
CA TYR A 273 13.74 13.96 1.40
C TYR A 273 13.83 12.47 1.70
N ALA A 274 14.29 12.11 2.89
CA ALA A 274 14.70 10.75 3.24
C ALA A 274 13.59 9.69 3.14
N LEU A 275 12.34 10.08 3.41
CA LEU A 275 11.18 9.17 3.44
C LEU A 275 10.20 9.49 2.30
N THR A 276 10.71 9.55 1.08
CA THR A 276 9.90 9.73 -0.14
C THR A 276 9.44 8.38 -0.68
N ARG A 277 8.15 8.26 -1.03
CA ARG A 277 7.56 7.07 -1.66
C ARG A 277 6.73 7.45 -2.88
N TYR A 278 6.32 6.44 -3.67
CA TYR A 278 5.52 6.63 -4.88
C TYR A 278 4.16 5.95 -4.74
N TYR A 279 3.14 6.61 -5.26
CA TYR A 279 1.86 5.99 -5.54
C TYR A 279 1.89 5.43 -6.95
N ASN A 280 1.46 4.19 -7.09
CA ASN A 280 1.56 3.43 -8.33
C ASN A 280 0.21 2.88 -8.73
N LEU A 281 -0.05 2.87 -10.03
CA LEU A 281 -1.15 2.18 -10.68
C LEU A 281 -0.58 0.93 -11.34
N TYR A 282 -1.16 -0.24 -11.06
CA TYR A 282 -0.79 -1.49 -11.74
C TYR A 282 -2.00 -2.09 -12.41
N VAL A 283 -1.83 -2.46 -13.67
CA VAL A 283 -2.85 -3.10 -14.50
C VAL A 283 -2.25 -4.33 -15.17
N ARG A 284 -3.07 -5.32 -15.47
CA ARG A 284 -2.63 -6.45 -16.30
C ARG A 284 -2.62 -6.02 -17.76
N SER A 285 -1.57 -6.41 -18.51
CA SER A 285 -1.43 -6.04 -19.92
C SER A 285 -2.58 -6.59 -20.80
N ASP A 286 -3.22 -7.71 -20.36
CA ASP A 286 -4.42 -8.29 -20.98
C ASP A 286 -5.73 -7.84 -20.31
N GLY A 287 -5.68 -6.79 -19.44
CA GLY A 287 -6.79 -6.31 -18.62
C GLY A 287 -7.79 -5.42 -19.37
N ALA A 288 -8.77 -4.90 -18.63
CA ALA A 288 -9.83 -4.04 -19.14
C ALA A 288 -9.27 -2.75 -19.77
N ARG A 289 -9.75 -2.39 -20.95
CA ARG A 289 -9.31 -1.18 -21.68
C ARG A 289 -9.68 0.10 -20.90
N LEU A 290 -10.81 0.10 -20.19
CA LEU A 290 -11.25 1.21 -19.35
C LEU A 290 -10.25 1.53 -18.24
N ALA A 291 -9.55 0.52 -17.68
CA ALA A 291 -8.48 0.74 -16.71
C ALA A 291 -7.35 1.59 -17.30
N ASN A 292 -6.95 1.32 -18.55
CA ASN A 292 -5.96 2.13 -19.27
C ASN A 292 -6.47 3.55 -19.56
N GLY A 293 -7.78 3.71 -19.78
CA GLY A 293 -8.42 5.01 -19.91
C GLY A 293 -8.30 5.84 -18.62
N LEU A 294 -8.62 5.23 -17.48
CA LEU A 294 -8.46 5.88 -16.17
C LEU A 294 -6.98 6.21 -15.88
N ILE A 295 -6.05 5.30 -16.17
CA ILE A 295 -4.60 5.55 -16.01
C ILE A 295 -4.17 6.75 -16.85
N THR A 296 -4.63 6.82 -18.11
CA THR A 296 -4.33 7.95 -19.00
C THR A 296 -4.85 9.26 -18.43
N TYR A 297 -6.04 9.25 -17.83
CA TYR A 297 -6.61 10.43 -17.18
C TYR A 297 -5.83 10.85 -15.94
N VAL A 298 -5.57 9.93 -15.01
CA VAL A 298 -4.81 10.18 -13.76
C VAL A 298 -3.42 10.75 -14.07
N THR A 299 -2.78 10.28 -15.15
CA THR A 299 -1.46 10.77 -15.57
C THR A 299 -1.51 12.00 -16.46
N SER A 300 -2.72 12.45 -16.87
CA SER A 300 -2.93 13.68 -17.64
C SER A 300 -2.69 14.93 -16.79
N ARG A 301 -2.74 16.10 -17.43
CA ARG A 301 -2.64 17.40 -16.74
C ARG A 301 -3.77 17.60 -15.72
N GLU A 302 -4.96 17.16 -16.06
CA GLU A 302 -6.17 17.28 -15.25
C GLU A 302 -6.07 16.38 -14.01
N GLY A 303 -5.72 15.11 -14.16
CA GLY A 303 -5.48 14.20 -13.04
C GLY A 303 -4.32 14.65 -12.16
N GLN A 304 -3.21 15.09 -12.75
CA GLN A 304 -2.07 15.59 -11.98
C GLN A 304 -2.38 16.89 -11.21
N ALA A 305 -3.38 17.67 -11.66
CA ALA A 305 -3.90 18.80 -10.87
C ALA A 305 -4.65 18.32 -9.61
N LEU A 306 -5.37 17.18 -9.67
CA LEU A 306 -6.02 16.57 -8.52
C LEU A 306 -4.99 15.99 -7.53
N VAL A 307 -3.91 15.38 -8.04
CA VAL A 307 -2.76 14.94 -7.22
C VAL A 307 -2.20 16.12 -6.42
N HIS A 308 -1.94 17.24 -7.09
CA HIS A 308 -1.43 18.45 -6.42
C HIS A 308 -2.42 19.00 -5.39
N ALA A 309 -3.72 19.06 -5.76
CA ALA A 309 -4.78 19.54 -4.85
C ALA A 309 -4.99 18.61 -3.64
N ALA A 310 -4.58 17.35 -3.73
CA ALA A 310 -4.56 16.41 -2.61
C ALA A 310 -3.38 16.61 -1.66
N GLY A 311 -2.47 17.56 -1.94
CA GLY A 311 -1.27 17.78 -1.12
C GLY A 311 -0.12 16.82 -1.41
N LEU A 312 -0.19 16.10 -2.52
CA LEU A 312 0.87 15.21 -3.00
C LEU A 312 1.67 15.87 -4.13
N VAL A 313 2.81 15.31 -4.49
CA VAL A 313 3.67 15.84 -5.54
C VAL A 313 3.41 15.09 -6.86
N PRO A 314 2.94 15.79 -7.92
CA PRO A 314 2.76 15.19 -9.25
C PRO A 314 4.04 14.58 -9.81
N THR A 315 3.91 13.50 -10.58
CA THR A 315 5.04 12.88 -11.27
C THR A 315 5.40 13.61 -12.55
N SER A 316 4.42 14.25 -13.21
CA SER A 316 4.63 15.13 -14.35
C SER A 316 4.44 16.58 -13.91
N VAL A 317 5.52 17.38 -13.96
CA VAL A 317 5.42 18.84 -13.81
C VAL A 317 5.06 19.43 -15.17
N PRO A 318 3.95 20.17 -15.30
CA PRO A 318 3.66 20.87 -16.55
C PRO A 318 4.77 21.90 -16.81
N VAL A 319 5.60 21.66 -17.81
CA VAL A 319 6.62 22.63 -18.23
C VAL A 319 5.89 23.82 -18.86
N ARG A 320 5.82 24.95 -18.16
CA ARG A 320 5.37 26.20 -18.74
C ARG A 320 6.47 26.69 -19.68
N PHE A 321 6.31 26.47 -20.97
CA PHE A 321 7.06 27.23 -21.96
C PHE A 321 6.57 28.66 -21.94
N VAL A 322 7.23 29.53 -21.19
CA VAL A 322 7.06 30.98 -21.33
C VAL A 322 7.77 31.34 -22.63
N ARG A 323 7.02 31.47 -23.76
CA ARG A 323 7.52 32.16 -24.94
C ARG A 323 7.79 33.59 -24.53
N ARG A 324 9.07 33.96 -24.32
CA ARG A 324 9.47 35.34 -24.31
C ARG A 324 9.18 35.86 -25.70
N SER A 325 8.19 36.74 -25.86
CA SER A 325 8.03 37.55 -27.07
C SER A 325 9.35 38.31 -27.27
N PRO A 326 9.97 38.28 -28.46
CA PRO A 326 11.10 39.13 -28.73
C PRO A 326 10.64 40.56 -28.52
N MET A 327 11.26 41.28 -27.58
CA MET A 327 11.09 42.72 -27.50
C MET A 327 11.55 43.28 -28.82
N LEU A 328 10.62 43.88 -29.55
CA LEU A 328 10.94 44.75 -30.69
C LEU A 328 11.79 45.89 -30.13
N SER A 329 13.10 45.81 -30.34
CA SER A 329 13.99 46.93 -30.13
C SER A 329 13.67 47.99 -31.19
N THR A 330 12.84 48.98 -30.82
CA THR A 330 12.72 50.22 -31.59
C THR A 330 14.00 50.99 -31.39
N HIS A 331 14.92 50.86 -32.32
CA HIS A 331 15.94 51.85 -32.54
C HIS A 331 15.27 53.08 -33.17
N ARG A 332 15.37 54.21 -32.49
CA ARG A 332 15.44 55.55 -33.06
C ARG A 332 16.71 56.22 -32.58
#